data_7ed766bd7d0672573824cbfa9c71cb7c
#
_entry.id   7ed766bd7d0672573824cbfa9c71cb7c
#
_cell.length_a   1.000
_cell.length_b   1.000
_cell.length_c   1.000
_cell.angle_alpha   90.00
_cell.angle_beta   90.00
_cell.angle_gamma   90.00
#
_symmetry.space_group_name_H-M   'P 1'
#
loop_
_entity.id
_entity.type
_entity.pdbx_description
1 polymer ?
#
loop_
_entity_poly.entity_id
_entity_poly.type
_entity_poly.pdbx_seq_one_letter_code
_entity_poly.pdbx_strand_id
1 'polypeptide(L)'
;MGLSRDQVEILNVCSNECGIKDLMAVTGRSNRTKFRDQILKPLLSDELIEMTAPDKPSSSTQKYRLTERGRAALNTEQKII
;
A
#
# COMPACT_ATOMS: atom_id res chain seq x y z
N MET A 1 -4.25 -14.31 -11.21
CA MET A 1 -4.31 -12.86 -11.09
C MET A 1 -3.29 -12.36 -10.11
N GLY A 2 -2.40 -11.53 -10.55
CA GLY A 2 -1.38 -10.97 -9.70
C GLY A 2 -1.67 -9.53 -9.32
N LEU A 3 -0.82 -8.99 -8.49
CA LEU A 3 -0.86 -7.59 -8.12
C LEU A 3 -0.24 -6.76 -9.24
N SER A 4 -0.69 -5.52 -9.39
CA SER A 4 -0.05 -4.63 -10.32
C SER A 4 1.34 -4.25 -9.80
N ARG A 5 2.19 -3.72 -10.68
CA ARG A 5 3.53 -3.32 -10.29
C ARG A 5 3.51 -2.29 -9.15
N ASP A 6 2.62 -1.30 -9.27
CA ASP A 6 2.48 -0.28 -8.24
C ASP A 6 2.09 -0.89 -6.91
N GLN A 7 1.17 -1.85 -6.93
CA GLN A 7 0.74 -2.52 -5.71
C GLN A 7 1.88 -3.30 -5.06
N VAL A 8 2.66 -4.01 -5.86
CA VAL A 8 3.82 -4.75 -5.34
C VAL A 8 4.83 -3.80 -4.71
N GLU A 9 5.11 -2.69 -5.36
CA GLU A 9 6.04 -1.71 -4.82
C GLU A 9 5.56 -1.14 -3.50
N ILE A 10 4.26 -0.85 -3.41
CA ILE A 10 3.66 -0.34 -2.18
C ILE A 10 3.78 -1.37 -1.06
N LEU A 11 3.48 -2.62 -1.34
CA LEU A 11 3.57 -3.67 -0.33
C LEU A 11 5.00 -3.85 0.16
N ASN A 12 5.98 -3.75 -0.73
CA ASN A 12 7.39 -3.83 -0.35
C ASN A 12 7.78 -2.71 0.61
N VAL A 13 7.36 -1.49 0.31
CA VAL A 13 7.67 -0.33 1.14
C VAL A 13 6.93 -0.39 2.47
N CYS A 14 5.71 -0.90 2.46
CA CYS A 14 4.88 -1.01 3.65
C CYS A 14 5.32 -2.09 4.63
N SER A 15 6.38 -2.83 4.32
CA SER A 15 6.96 -3.75 5.30
C SER A 15 7.37 -2.97 6.56
N ASN A 16 7.65 -1.68 6.39
CA ASN A 16 7.76 -0.71 7.48
C ASN A 16 6.64 0.29 7.31
N GLU A 17 6.27 0.99 8.38
CA GLU A 17 5.23 2.01 8.29
C GLU A 17 5.63 3.11 7.32
N CYS A 18 4.73 3.48 6.43
CA CYS A 18 4.98 4.50 5.42
C CYS A 18 3.79 5.43 5.27
N GLY A 19 4.07 6.72 5.12
CA GLY A 19 3.05 7.70 4.81
C GLY A 19 2.72 7.69 3.33
N ILE A 20 1.63 8.38 2.97
CA ILE A 20 1.20 8.45 1.58
C ILE A 20 2.25 9.10 0.68
N LYS A 21 3.00 10.06 1.21
CA LYS A 21 4.06 10.72 0.44
C LYS A 21 5.14 9.74 0.01
N ASP A 22 5.51 8.84 0.91
CA ASP A 22 6.51 7.82 0.61
C ASP A 22 6.02 6.87 -0.47
N LEU A 23 4.75 6.47 -0.37
CA LEU A 23 4.16 5.56 -1.33
C LEU A 23 4.04 6.20 -2.72
N MET A 24 3.67 7.47 -2.76
CA MET A 24 3.58 8.21 -4.01
C MET A 24 4.95 8.37 -4.65
N ALA A 25 5.98 8.61 -3.86
CA ALA A 25 7.34 8.75 -4.36
C ALA A 25 7.83 7.45 -4.99
N VAL A 26 7.53 6.32 -4.34
CA VAL A 26 7.95 5.02 -4.84
C VAL A 26 7.30 4.68 -6.17
N THR A 27 6.03 5.04 -6.32
CA THR A 27 5.27 4.75 -7.54
C THR A 27 5.39 5.83 -8.61
N GLY A 28 6.01 6.95 -8.29
CA GLY A 28 6.15 8.07 -9.21
C GLY A 28 4.85 8.82 -9.47
N ARG A 29 3.88 8.68 -8.60
CA ARG A 29 2.60 9.32 -8.78
C ARG A 29 2.57 10.67 -8.09
N SER A 30 1.86 11.63 -8.69
CA SER A 30 1.79 12.99 -8.15
C SER A 30 0.38 13.41 -7.76
N ASN A 31 -0.65 12.73 -8.26
CA ASN A 31 -2.03 13.07 -7.92
C ASN A 31 -2.48 12.27 -6.71
N ARG A 32 -2.53 12.91 -5.57
CA ARG A 32 -2.85 12.26 -4.30
C ARG A 32 -4.23 11.63 -4.28
N THR A 33 -5.23 12.34 -4.81
CA THR A 33 -6.60 11.84 -4.81
C THR A 33 -6.74 10.59 -5.66
N LYS A 34 -6.19 10.63 -6.88
CA LYS A 34 -6.23 9.48 -7.76
C LYS A 34 -5.43 8.31 -7.19
N PHE A 35 -4.28 8.60 -6.61
CA PHE A 35 -3.45 7.57 -6.01
C PHE A 35 -4.23 6.85 -4.91
N ARG A 36 -4.86 7.60 -4.02
CA ARG A 36 -5.64 7.01 -2.94
C ARG A 36 -6.80 6.17 -3.47
N ASP A 37 -7.55 6.73 -4.41
CA ASP A 37 -8.74 6.04 -4.91
C ASP A 37 -8.43 4.83 -5.78
N GLN A 38 -7.39 4.91 -6.59
CA GLN A 38 -7.09 3.86 -7.56
C GLN A 38 -6.08 2.83 -7.06
N ILE A 39 -5.22 3.22 -6.16
CA ILE A 39 -4.14 2.35 -5.68
C ILE A 39 -4.34 1.90 -4.23
N LEU A 40 -4.49 2.87 -3.31
CA LEU A 40 -4.60 2.54 -1.89
C LEU A 40 -5.92 1.90 -1.52
N LYS A 41 -7.01 2.41 -2.05
CA LYS A 41 -8.33 1.93 -1.70
C LYS A 41 -8.51 0.43 -1.97
N PRO A 42 -8.13 -0.07 -3.15
CA PRO A 42 -8.20 -1.51 -3.39
C PRO A 42 -7.34 -2.33 -2.42
N LEU A 43 -6.14 -1.83 -2.10
CA LEU A 43 -5.27 -2.53 -1.16
C LEU A 43 -5.86 -2.58 0.24
N LEU A 44 -6.47 -1.49 0.68
CA LEU A 44 -7.14 -1.46 1.98
C LEU A 44 -8.38 -2.35 1.98
N SER A 45 -9.14 -2.32 0.89
CA SER A 45 -10.34 -3.14 0.74
C SER A 45 -10.02 -4.64 0.78
N ASP A 46 -8.91 -5.01 0.17
CA ASP A 46 -8.45 -6.40 0.16
C ASP A 46 -7.68 -6.77 1.44
N GLU A 47 -7.54 -5.82 2.35
CA GLU A 47 -6.86 -6.00 3.63
C GLU A 47 -5.39 -6.40 3.46
N LEU A 48 -4.76 -5.91 2.40
CA LEU A 48 -3.35 -6.15 2.16
C LEU A 48 -2.47 -5.17 2.93
N ILE A 49 -2.99 -3.99 3.19
CA ILE A 49 -2.36 -2.99 4.06
C ILE A 49 -3.40 -2.47 5.03
N GLU A 50 -2.93 -1.85 6.10
CA GLU A 50 -3.83 -1.25 7.08
C GLU A 50 -3.32 0.13 7.49
N MET A 51 -4.25 0.97 7.96
CA MET A 51 -3.91 2.28 8.47
C MET A 51 -3.49 2.17 9.94
N THR A 52 -2.44 2.88 10.31
CA THR A 52 -1.98 2.86 11.72
C THR A 52 -2.86 3.75 12.60
N ALA A 53 -3.56 4.71 11.99
CA ALA A 53 -4.51 5.57 12.71
C ALA A 53 -5.84 5.57 11.95
N PRO A 54 -6.61 4.47 12.02
CA PRO A 54 -7.84 4.33 11.22
C PRO A 54 -8.92 5.34 11.55
N ASP A 55 -8.89 5.92 12.74
CA ASP A 55 -9.84 6.96 13.13
C ASP A 55 -9.54 8.32 12.51
N LYS A 56 -8.38 8.46 11.87
CA LYS A 56 -7.98 9.71 11.22
C LYS A 56 -7.46 9.43 9.81
N PRO A 57 -8.30 8.91 8.93
CA PRO A 57 -7.84 8.43 7.61
C PRO A 57 -7.23 9.51 6.73
N SER A 58 -7.63 10.77 6.93
CA SER A 58 -7.12 11.87 6.11
C SER A 58 -6.00 12.67 6.79
N SER A 59 -5.55 12.23 7.94
CA SER A 59 -4.50 12.94 8.67
C SER A 59 -3.19 12.91 7.91
N SER A 60 -2.43 13.99 7.97
CA SER A 60 -1.10 14.04 7.37
C SER A 60 -0.11 13.13 8.08
N THR A 61 -0.44 12.70 9.28
CA THR A 61 0.39 11.77 10.05
C THR A 61 -0.05 10.31 9.87
N GLN A 62 -1.09 10.09 9.05
CA GLN A 62 -1.56 8.73 8.78
C GLN A 62 -0.47 7.92 8.10
N LYS A 63 -0.28 6.70 8.55
CA LYS A 63 0.68 5.78 7.97
C LYS A 63 0.01 4.46 7.61
N TYR A 64 0.64 3.72 6.74
CA TYR A 64 0.16 2.44 6.26
C TYR A 64 1.21 1.37 6.53
N ARG A 65 0.75 0.18 6.82
CA ARG A 65 1.66 -0.94 7.04
C ARG A 65 1.10 -2.21 6.44
N LEU A 66 2.00 -3.14 6.16
CA LEU A 66 1.65 -4.42 5.56
C LEU A 66 0.93 -5.31 6.58
N THR A 67 -0.16 -5.95 6.15
CA THR A 67 -0.85 -6.94 6.97
C THR A 67 -0.24 -8.32 6.71
N GLU A 68 -0.67 -9.33 7.49
CA GLU A 68 -0.27 -10.69 7.22
C GLU A 68 -0.73 -11.14 5.83
N ARG A 69 -1.96 -10.79 5.47
CA ARG A 69 -2.50 -11.10 4.15
C ARG A 69 -1.68 -10.43 3.06
N GLY A 70 -1.30 -9.17 3.25
CA GLY A 70 -0.46 -8.45 2.30
C GLY A 70 0.91 -9.08 2.16
N ARG A 71 1.48 -9.52 3.26
CA ARG A 71 2.78 -10.19 3.25
C ARG A 71 2.69 -11.51 2.48
N ALA A 72 1.63 -12.28 2.69
CA ALA A 72 1.43 -13.53 1.98
C ALA A 72 1.26 -13.28 0.47
N ALA A 73 0.48 -12.26 0.11
CA ALA A 73 0.29 -11.91 -1.29
C ALA A 73 1.60 -11.47 -1.94
N LEU A 74 2.40 -10.68 -1.22
CA LEU A 74 3.69 -10.21 -1.71
C LEU A 74 4.65 -11.38 -1.91
N ASN A 75 4.70 -12.29 -0.97
CA ASN A 75 5.56 -13.46 -1.07
C ASN A 75 5.18 -14.32 -2.28
N THR A 76 3.88 -14.47 -2.54
CA THR A 76 3.39 -15.21 -3.68
C THR A 76 3.83 -14.55 -4.99
N GLU A 77 3.73 -13.22 -5.06
CA GLU A 77 4.12 -12.47 -6.26
C GLU A 77 5.62 -12.53 -6.50
N GLN A 78 6.42 -12.53 -5.45
CA GLN A 78 7.87 -12.51 -5.56
C GLN A 78 8.48 -13.89 -5.67
N LYS A 79 7.69 -14.91 -5.41
CA LYS A 79 8.19 -16.28 -5.44
C LYS A 79 8.21 -16.76 -6.88
N ILE A 80 9.34 -16.57 -7.52
CA ILE A 80 9.56 -16.99 -8.90
C ILE A 80 10.38 -18.26 -8.88
N ILE A 81 9.87 -19.25 -9.51
CA ILE A 81 10.57 -20.53 -9.61
C ILE A 81 10.77 -20.91 -11.05
#